data_fc04955592d358278b00621ec08b1cb1
#
_entry.id   fc04955592d358278b00621ec08b1cb1
#
_cell.length_a   1.000
_cell.length_b   1.000
_cell.length_c   1.000
_cell.angle_alpha   90.00
_cell.angle_beta   90.00
_cell.angle_gamma   90.00
#
_symmetry.space_group_name_H-M   'P 1'
#
loop_
_entity.id
_entity.type
_entity.pdbx_description
1 polymer ?
#
loop_
_entity_poly.entity_id
_entity_poly.type
_entity_poly.pdbx_seq_one_letter_code
_entity_poly.pdbx_strand_id
1 'polypeptide(L)'
;MSDGSVGGRLILVATPIGNLGDLSQRAVEVLAAADLIACEDTRRTGRLLQHAGITGASLVRVDQHTEDRASGRIVDRLARGGTVAVVTDAGTPGISDPGERLVRRVLGEGFEVSVVPGPSAPVAALVVSGLPTDRWCMEGFLPRKGAARTDRLAELAVEERTMVFFESPNRLAVTLT
;
A
#
# COMPACT_ATOMS: atom_id res chain seq x y z
N MET A 1 16.09 28.53 4.83
CA MET A 1 16.85 27.53 4.05
C MET A 1 15.92 27.06 2.96
N SER A 2 16.09 27.56 1.76
CA SER A 2 15.26 27.21 0.60
C SER A 2 15.62 25.80 0.17
N ASP A 3 14.66 24.92 0.33
CA ASP A 3 14.72 23.58 -0.22
C ASP A 3 14.70 23.66 -1.74
N GLY A 4 15.86 23.44 -2.35
CA GLY A 4 16.06 23.48 -3.80
C GLY A 4 15.77 22.13 -4.48
N SER A 5 14.77 21.36 -4.05
CA SER A 5 14.38 20.17 -4.77
C SER A 5 13.57 20.53 -6.02
N VAL A 6 14.26 20.69 -7.15
CA VAL A 6 13.67 20.85 -8.51
C VAL A 6 13.11 19.52 -9.02
N GLY A 7 12.96 18.51 -8.17
CA GLY A 7 12.48 17.17 -8.51
C GLY A 7 10.99 16.95 -8.12
N GLY A 8 10.33 16.07 -8.86
CA GLY A 8 9.00 15.60 -8.50
C GLY A 8 9.01 14.74 -7.23
N ARG A 9 7.83 14.46 -6.69
CA ARG A 9 7.66 13.68 -5.45
C ARG A 9 6.68 12.54 -5.63
N LEU A 10 6.99 11.40 -5.00
CA LEU A 10 6.11 10.26 -4.86
C LEU A 10 5.38 10.33 -3.51
N ILE A 11 4.07 10.20 -3.51
CA ILE A 11 3.27 10.23 -2.29
C ILE A 11 2.45 8.94 -2.19
N LEU A 12 2.76 8.09 -1.21
CA LEU A 12 1.92 6.95 -0.89
C LEU A 12 0.69 7.44 -0.13
N VAL A 13 -0.49 7.03 -0.57
CA VAL A 13 -1.76 7.48 0.02
C VAL A 13 -2.54 6.27 0.51
N ALA A 14 -2.74 6.18 1.82
CA ALA A 14 -3.56 5.13 2.41
C ALA A 14 -5.04 5.33 2.04
N THR A 15 -5.71 4.24 1.68
CA THR A 15 -7.10 4.20 1.24
C THR A 15 -7.99 3.44 2.24
N PRO A 16 -9.31 3.62 2.22
CA PRO A 16 -10.24 2.92 3.09
C PRO A 16 -10.14 1.39 3.02
N ILE A 17 -10.32 0.73 4.16
CA ILE A 17 -10.27 -0.74 4.29
C ILE A 17 -11.67 -1.37 4.46
N GLY A 18 -12.73 -0.67 4.08
CA GLY A 18 -14.11 -1.16 4.15
C GLY A 18 -15.14 -0.05 4.37
N ASN A 19 -14.73 1.09 4.91
CA ASN A 19 -15.60 2.25 5.09
C ASN A 19 -15.02 3.47 4.35
N LEU A 20 -15.71 3.96 3.33
CA LEU A 20 -15.27 5.10 2.54
C LEU A 20 -15.10 6.39 3.37
N GLY A 21 -15.80 6.50 4.51
CA GLY A 21 -15.65 7.62 5.45
C GLY A 21 -14.26 7.71 6.11
N ASP A 22 -13.44 6.65 6.01
CA ASP A 22 -12.07 6.66 6.54
C ASP A 22 -11.06 7.31 5.57
N LEU A 23 -11.49 7.78 4.40
CA LEU A 23 -10.64 8.54 3.50
C LEU A 23 -10.38 9.93 4.10
N SER A 24 -9.14 10.21 4.45
CA SER A 24 -8.79 11.50 5.06
C SER A 24 -8.93 12.66 4.07
N GLN A 25 -9.24 13.86 4.58
CA GLN A 25 -9.30 15.09 3.78
C GLN A 25 -7.97 15.33 3.04
N ARG A 26 -6.84 15.11 3.70
CA ARG A 26 -5.51 15.24 3.08
C ARG A 26 -5.27 14.22 1.96
N ALA A 27 -5.82 13.00 2.07
CA ALA A 27 -5.78 12.02 0.97
C ALA A 27 -6.55 12.54 -0.26
N VAL A 28 -7.74 13.11 -0.05
CA VAL A 28 -8.54 13.72 -1.14
C VAL A 28 -7.77 14.85 -1.81
N GLU A 29 -7.17 15.74 -1.04
CA GLU A 29 -6.38 16.89 -1.55
C GLU A 29 -5.18 16.42 -2.38
N VAL A 30 -4.42 15.45 -1.87
CA VAL A 30 -3.25 14.91 -2.59
C VAL A 30 -3.66 14.18 -3.85
N LEU A 31 -4.72 13.37 -3.82
CA LEU A 31 -5.21 12.67 -5.00
C LEU A 31 -5.77 13.62 -6.07
N ALA A 32 -6.42 14.71 -5.65
CA ALA A 32 -6.94 15.73 -6.56
C ALA A 32 -5.81 16.55 -7.21
N ALA A 33 -4.70 16.77 -6.51
CA ALA A 33 -3.55 17.54 -6.98
C ALA A 33 -2.49 16.71 -7.73
N ALA A 34 -2.59 15.37 -7.72
CA ALA A 34 -1.61 14.50 -8.34
C ALA A 34 -1.67 14.58 -9.87
N ASP A 35 -0.52 14.71 -10.52
CA ASP A 35 -0.38 14.65 -11.98
C ASP A 35 -0.61 13.24 -12.53
N LEU A 36 -0.33 12.23 -11.70
CA LEU A 36 -0.49 10.83 -12.03
C LEU A 36 -0.83 10.04 -10.76
N ILE A 37 -1.79 9.14 -10.85
CA ILE A 37 -2.11 8.22 -9.75
C ILE A 37 -1.74 6.80 -10.21
N ALA A 38 -0.78 6.20 -9.52
CA ALA A 38 -0.40 4.81 -9.65
C ALA A 38 -1.31 3.96 -8.76
N CYS A 39 -1.94 2.92 -9.31
CA CYS A 39 -2.94 2.12 -8.59
C CYS A 39 -2.91 0.66 -9.02
N GLU A 40 -3.37 -0.23 -8.16
CA GLU A 40 -3.44 -1.67 -8.43
C GLU A 40 -4.59 -2.01 -9.41
N ASP A 41 -5.80 -1.56 -9.13
CA ASP A 41 -6.97 -1.68 -10.01
C ASP A 41 -7.57 -0.30 -10.32
N THR A 42 -7.48 0.09 -11.59
CA THR A 42 -7.98 1.40 -12.07
C THR A 42 -9.50 1.56 -11.90
N ARG A 43 -10.25 0.46 -11.90
CA ARG A 43 -11.71 0.51 -11.70
C ARG A 43 -12.09 0.77 -10.26
N ARG A 44 -11.38 0.12 -9.30
CA ARG A 44 -11.57 0.36 -7.87
C ARG A 44 -11.15 1.77 -7.50
N THR A 45 -9.98 2.18 -7.94
CA THR A 45 -9.49 3.55 -7.75
C THR A 45 -10.44 4.58 -8.36
N GLY A 46 -10.96 4.33 -9.57
CA GLY A 46 -11.93 5.21 -10.20
C GLY A 46 -13.20 5.41 -9.36
N ARG A 47 -13.72 4.36 -8.71
CA ARG A 47 -14.86 4.46 -7.79
C ARG A 47 -14.53 5.28 -6.54
N LEU A 48 -13.32 5.10 -5.97
CA LEU A 48 -12.85 5.87 -4.83
C LEU A 48 -12.76 7.36 -5.19
N LEU A 49 -12.16 7.68 -6.32
CA LEU A 49 -12.04 9.07 -6.81
C LEU A 49 -13.41 9.69 -7.08
N GLN A 50 -14.33 8.94 -7.68
CA GLN A 50 -15.72 9.39 -7.89
C GLN A 50 -16.41 9.70 -6.55
N HIS A 51 -16.26 8.84 -5.55
CA HIS A 51 -16.79 9.08 -4.20
C HIS A 51 -16.20 10.34 -3.58
N ALA A 52 -14.91 10.59 -3.78
CA ALA A 52 -14.21 11.78 -3.32
C ALA A 52 -14.49 13.06 -4.15
N GLY A 53 -15.31 12.97 -5.20
CA GLY A 53 -15.59 14.10 -6.09
C GLY A 53 -14.42 14.49 -7.03
N ILE A 54 -13.44 13.60 -7.19
CA ILE A 54 -12.26 13.85 -8.02
C ILE A 54 -12.53 13.35 -9.45
N THR A 55 -12.38 14.23 -10.43
CA THR A 55 -12.60 13.95 -11.86
C THR A 55 -11.35 14.23 -12.68
N GLY A 56 -11.22 13.56 -13.84
CA GLY A 56 -10.12 13.83 -14.78
C GLY A 56 -8.74 13.32 -14.35
N ALA A 57 -8.65 12.51 -13.28
CA ALA A 57 -7.39 11.97 -12.80
C ALA A 57 -6.73 11.03 -13.84
N SER A 58 -5.43 11.19 -14.03
CA SER A 58 -4.62 10.29 -14.86
C SER A 58 -4.23 9.06 -14.04
N LEU A 59 -4.63 7.86 -14.49
CA LEU A 59 -4.33 6.61 -13.79
C LEU A 59 -3.29 5.78 -14.53
N VAL A 60 -2.42 5.12 -13.79
CA VAL A 60 -1.52 4.08 -14.29
C VAL A 60 -1.61 2.84 -13.39
N ARG A 61 -1.80 1.68 -14.03
CA ARG A 61 -1.83 0.42 -13.29
C ARG A 61 -0.42 0.00 -12.91
N VAL A 62 -0.26 -0.38 -11.63
CA VAL A 62 0.97 -0.92 -11.05
C VAL A 62 0.62 -2.19 -10.29
N ASP A 63 0.94 -3.34 -10.86
CA ASP A 63 0.82 -4.64 -10.24
C ASP A 63 2.15 -5.41 -10.34
N GLN A 64 2.25 -6.56 -9.71
CA GLN A 64 3.48 -7.37 -9.69
C GLN A 64 4.04 -7.71 -11.10
N HIS A 65 3.19 -7.69 -12.14
CA HIS A 65 3.59 -8.02 -13.51
C HIS A 65 3.92 -6.78 -14.35
N THR A 66 3.38 -5.63 -13.98
CA THR A 66 3.53 -4.37 -14.73
C THR A 66 4.43 -3.36 -14.03
N GLU A 67 4.88 -3.65 -12.79
CA GLU A 67 5.61 -2.73 -11.93
C GLU A 67 6.84 -2.12 -12.61
N ASP A 68 7.66 -2.91 -13.30
CA ASP A 68 8.88 -2.40 -13.95
C ASP A 68 8.58 -1.39 -15.07
N ARG A 69 7.57 -1.67 -15.90
CA ARG A 69 7.15 -0.77 -16.99
C ARG A 69 6.47 0.49 -16.46
N ALA A 70 5.63 0.34 -15.46
CA ALA A 70 4.94 1.45 -14.81
C ALA A 70 5.93 2.35 -14.05
N SER A 71 6.94 1.76 -13.40
CA SER A 71 7.99 2.49 -12.70
C SER A 71 8.76 3.44 -13.61
N GLY A 72 9.02 3.05 -14.87
CA GLY A 72 9.63 3.95 -15.86
C GLY A 72 8.80 5.22 -16.09
N ARG A 73 7.49 5.06 -16.35
CA ARG A 73 6.56 6.19 -16.54
C ARG A 73 6.45 7.09 -15.32
N ILE A 74 6.51 6.49 -14.11
CA ILE A 74 6.47 7.22 -12.84
C ILE A 74 7.75 8.04 -12.69
N VAL A 75 8.93 7.43 -12.87
CA VAL A 75 10.23 8.13 -12.81
C VAL A 75 10.30 9.27 -13.83
N ASP A 76 9.84 9.04 -15.06
CA ASP A 76 9.78 10.09 -16.09
C ASP A 76 8.90 11.27 -15.67
N ARG A 77 7.77 11.02 -14.96
CA ARG A 77 6.90 12.09 -14.46
C ARG A 77 7.58 12.86 -13.33
N LEU A 78 8.23 12.14 -12.40
CA LEU A 78 9.01 12.75 -11.30
C LEU A 78 10.16 13.60 -11.82
N ALA A 79 10.90 13.11 -12.83
CA ALA A 79 12.01 13.85 -13.46
C ALA A 79 11.56 15.17 -14.11
N ARG A 80 10.27 15.28 -14.47
CA ARG A 80 9.65 16.51 -14.99
C ARG A 80 9.07 17.41 -13.87
N GLY A 81 9.39 17.14 -12.62
CA GLY A 81 8.87 17.90 -11.46
C GLY A 81 7.44 17.57 -11.04
N GLY A 82 6.86 16.48 -11.58
CA GLY A 82 5.47 16.11 -11.30
C GLY A 82 5.27 15.42 -9.96
N THR A 83 4.05 15.51 -9.42
CA THR A 83 3.60 14.78 -8.23
C THR A 83 2.91 13.48 -8.65
N VAL A 84 3.39 12.34 -8.14
CA VAL A 84 2.76 11.03 -8.36
C VAL A 84 2.20 10.51 -7.03
N ALA A 85 0.91 10.22 -6.99
CA ALA A 85 0.28 9.52 -5.87
C ALA A 85 0.27 8.01 -6.13
N VAL A 86 0.47 7.20 -5.09
CA VAL A 86 0.36 5.74 -5.13
C VAL A 86 -0.75 5.31 -4.21
N VAL A 87 -1.68 4.53 -4.71
CA VAL A 87 -2.77 3.92 -3.93
C VAL A 87 -2.83 2.42 -4.20
N THR A 88 -3.32 1.68 -3.22
CA THR A 88 -3.70 0.27 -3.36
C THR A 88 -5.22 0.12 -3.30
N ASP A 89 -5.72 -1.07 -3.53
CA ASP A 89 -7.15 -1.36 -3.52
C ASP A 89 -7.79 -1.13 -2.14
N ALA A 90 -7.01 -1.29 -1.06
CA ALA A 90 -7.42 -1.01 0.31
C ALA A 90 -6.20 -0.91 1.26
N GLY A 91 -6.18 0.09 2.13
CA GLY A 91 -5.16 0.25 3.16
C GLY A 91 -3.92 1.01 2.71
N THR A 92 -2.79 0.70 3.31
CA THR A 92 -1.52 1.43 3.13
C THR A 92 -0.68 0.77 2.04
N PRO A 93 -0.31 1.49 0.97
CA PRO A 93 0.54 0.97 -0.10
C PRO A 93 1.88 0.41 0.42
N GLY A 94 2.33 -0.71 -0.16
CA GLY A 94 3.58 -1.39 0.22
C GLY A 94 3.46 -2.35 1.42
N ILE A 95 2.31 -2.45 2.07
CA ILE A 95 2.06 -3.42 3.15
C ILE A 95 1.30 -4.62 2.60
N SER A 96 2.01 -5.67 2.23
CA SER A 96 1.48 -6.86 1.53
C SER A 96 0.87 -6.56 0.15
N ASP A 97 1.12 -5.36 -0.37
CA ASP A 97 0.64 -4.83 -1.63
C ASP A 97 1.82 -4.37 -2.51
N PRO A 98 1.63 -4.17 -3.82
CA PRO A 98 2.64 -3.58 -4.68
C PRO A 98 3.09 -2.19 -4.17
N GLY A 99 4.35 -1.83 -4.43
CA GLY A 99 4.87 -0.49 -4.13
C GLY A 99 6.25 -0.47 -3.48
N GLU A 100 6.69 -1.54 -2.82
CA GLU A 100 8.03 -1.58 -2.20
C GLU A 100 9.15 -1.36 -3.23
N ARG A 101 9.08 -2.07 -4.37
CA ARG A 101 10.08 -1.95 -5.45
C ARG A 101 10.04 -0.57 -6.08
N LEU A 102 8.83 -0.03 -6.29
CA LEU A 102 8.65 1.32 -6.81
C LEU A 102 9.28 2.36 -5.87
N VAL A 103 9.01 2.29 -4.57
CA VAL A 103 9.60 3.19 -3.56
C VAL A 103 11.12 3.09 -3.57
N ARG A 104 11.67 1.87 -3.54
CA ARG A 104 13.12 1.63 -3.59
C ARG A 104 13.75 2.24 -4.84
N ARG A 105 13.12 2.08 -6.00
CA ARG A 105 13.58 2.65 -7.26
C ARG A 105 13.56 4.17 -7.22
N VAL A 106 12.45 4.78 -6.80
CA VAL A 106 12.29 6.24 -6.74
C VAL A 106 13.31 6.89 -5.80
N LEU A 107 13.55 6.26 -4.63
CA LEU A 107 14.60 6.68 -3.70
C LEU A 107 16.00 6.54 -4.32
N GLY A 108 16.25 5.44 -5.05
CA GLY A 108 17.51 5.20 -5.75
C GLY A 108 17.83 6.22 -6.85
N GLU A 109 16.79 6.80 -7.46
CA GLU A 109 16.88 7.88 -8.45
C GLU A 109 16.95 9.29 -7.79
N GLY A 110 16.94 9.37 -6.45
CA GLY A 110 17.11 10.61 -5.70
C GLY A 110 15.84 11.46 -5.56
N PHE A 111 14.66 10.94 -5.87
CA PHE A 111 13.40 11.67 -5.70
C PHE A 111 12.87 11.57 -4.28
N GLU A 112 12.08 12.58 -3.88
CA GLU A 112 11.38 12.61 -2.61
C GLU A 112 10.27 11.54 -2.56
N VAL A 113 10.17 10.83 -1.43
CA VAL A 113 9.06 9.92 -1.12
C VAL A 113 8.43 10.34 0.19
N SER A 114 7.11 10.50 0.19
CA SER A 114 6.36 10.84 1.39
C SER A 114 5.09 9.98 1.52
N VAL A 115 4.36 10.13 2.63
CA VAL A 115 3.15 9.36 2.90
C VAL A 115 2.02 10.22 3.45
N VAL A 116 0.81 9.96 2.99
CA VAL A 116 -0.43 10.34 3.67
C VAL A 116 -0.88 9.12 4.48
N PRO A 117 -0.63 9.08 5.81
CA PRO A 117 -1.03 7.96 6.63
C PRO A 117 -2.56 7.86 6.72
N GLY A 118 -3.03 6.64 6.96
CA GLY A 118 -4.46 6.36 7.06
C GLY A 118 -4.73 4.92 7.45
N PRO A 119 -5.84 4.33 7.00
CA PRO A 119 -6.26 3.00 7.38
C PRO A 119 -5.20 1.92 7.13
N SER A 120 -5.04 1.04 8.12
CA SER A 120 -4.14 -0.11 8.07
C SER A 120 -4.81 -1.31 8.74
N ALA A 121 -5.14 -2.34 7.95
CA ALA A 121 -5.85 -3.52 8.45
C ALA A 121 -5.07 -4.26 9.56
N PRO A 122 -3.73 -4.47 9.45
CA PRO A 122 -2.96 -5.10 10.53
C PRO A 122 -3.03 -4.34 11.85
N VAL A 123 -2.88 -3.01 11.80
CA VAL A 123 -2.94 -2.17 13.00
C VAL A 123 -4.37 -2.15 13.58
N ALA A 124 -5.39 -2.04 12.72
CA ALA A 124 -6.79 -2.10 13.17
C ALA A 124 -7.11 -3.44 13.86
N ALA A 125 -6.69 -4.57 13.28
CA ALA A 125 -6.87 -5.88 13.87
C ALA A 125 -6.13 -6.01 15.21
N LEU A 126 -4.88 -5.56 15.28
CA LEU A 126 -4.04 -5.63 16.47
C LEU A 126 -4.67 -4.87 17.65
N VAL A 127 -5.13 -3.63 17.45
CA VAL A 127 -5.64 -2.81 18.57
C VAL A 127 -6.98 -3.29 19.12
N VAL A 128 -7.79 -4.05 18.34
CA VAL A 128 -9.05 -4.62 18.81
C VAL A 128 -8.91 -6.07 19.29
N SER A 129 -7.74 -6.69 19.13
CA SER A 129 -7.54 -8.11 19.47
C SER A 129 -7.47 -8.38 20.97
N GLY A 130 -7.10 -7.39 21.78
CA GLY A 130 -6.79 -7.57 23.19
C GLY A 130 -5.45 -8.29 23.47
N LEU A 131 -4.67 -8.61 22.43
CA LEU A 131 -3.33 -9.20 22.56
C LEU A 131 -2.29 -8.11 22.85
N PRO A 132 -1.08 -8.50 23.37
CA PRO A 132 0.01 -7.55 23.58
C PRO A 132 0.39 -6.81 22.28
N THR A 133 0.54 -5.50 22.37
CA THR A 133 0.82 -4.62 21.23
C THR A 133 2.22 -3.99 21.24
N ASP A 134 2.98 -4.21 22.31
CA ASP A 134 4.33 -3.65 22.51
C ASP A 134 5.36 -4.26 21.55
N ARG A 135 5.22 -5.56 21.25
CA ARG A 135 6.06 -6.27 20.27
C ARG A 135 5.20 -7.17 19.43
N TRP A 136 5.12 -6.89 18.14
CA TRP A 136 4.34 -7.67 17.18
C TRP A 136 5.03 -7.76 15.83
N CYS A 137 4.63 -8.70 15.00
CA CYS A 137 5.13 -8.84 13.64
C CYS A 137 3.98 -9.08 12.65
N MET A 138 4.18 -8.54 11.45
CA MET A 138 3.30 -8.75 10.31
C MET A 138 3.85 -9.87 9.45
N GLU A 139 3.14 -10.99 9.40
CA GLU A 139 3.57 -12.21 8.70
C GLU A 139 3.05 -12.32 7.26
N GLY A 140 2.13 -11.41 6.88
CA GLY A 140 1.51 -11.44 5.56
C GLY A 140 0.64 -12.68 5.35
N PHE A 141 0.66 -13.23 4.14
CA PHE A 141 -0.09 -14.44 3.81
C PHE A 141 0.76 -15.69 3.98
N LEU A 142 0.24 -16.69 4.69
CA LEU A 142 0.89 -17.99 4.78
C LEU A 142 0.96 -18.69 3.40
N PRO A 143 2.04 -19.44 3.12
CA PRO A 143 2.09 -20.30 1.95
C PRO A 143 0.87 -21.22 1.90
N ARG A 144 0.33 -21.42 0.70
CA ARG A 144 -0.96 -22.12 0.54
C ARG A 144 -0.90 -23.61 0.93
N LYS A 145 0.22 -24.30 0.65
CA LYS A 145 0.39 -25.76 0.86
C LYS A 145 1.86 -26.17 0.71
N GLY A 146 2.12 -27.45 1.00
CA GLY A 146 3.42 -28.11 0.77
C GLY A 146 4.48 -27.75 1.81
N ALA A 147 5.73 -28.11 1.54
CA ALA A 147 6.85 -27.96 2.45
C ALA A 147 7.00 -26.52 2.93
N ALA A 148 6.90 -25.54 2.01
CA ALA A 148 6.98 -24.11 2.38
C ALA A 148 5.99 -23.69 3.47
N ARG A 149 4.75 -24.27 3.49
CA ARG A 149 3.79 -24.01 4.57
C ARG A 149 4.22 -24.67 5.87
N THR A 150 4.65 -25.95 5.79
CA THR A 150 5.09 -26.71 6.96
C THR A 150 6.30 -26.04 7.61
N ASP A 151 7.29 -25.66 6.81
CA ASP A 151 8.51 -25.01 7.29
C ASP A 151 8.17 -23.65 7.93
N ARG A 152 7.31 -22.86 7.27
CA ARG A 152 6.89 -21.56 7.84
C ARG A 152 6.13 -21.72 9.15
N LEU A 153 5.22 -22.68 9.25
CA LEU A 153 4.50 -22.94 10.51
C LEU A 153 5.45 -23.40 11.64
N ALA A 154 6.49 -24.18 11.33
CA ALA A 154 7.50 -24.58 12.30
C ALA A 154 8.32 -23.37 12.81
N GLU A 155 8.70 -22.44 11.91
CA GLU A 155 9.37 -21.20 12.29
C GLU A 155 8.48 -20.34 13.21
N LEU A 156 7.20 -20.21 12.87
CA LEU A 156 6.25 -19.40 13.62
C LEU A 156 5.85 -20.00 14.96
N ALA A 157 5.97 -21.31 15.14
CA ALA A 157 5.63 -21.99 16.40
C ALA A 157 6.50 -21.54 17.57
N VAL A 158 7.67 -20.97 17.32
CA VAL A 158 8.59 -20.45 18.36
C VAL A 158 8.59 -18.91 18.42
N GLU A 159 7.71 -18.25 17.68
CA GLU A 159 7.58 -16.78 17.72
C GLU A 159 6.79 -16.35 18.97
N GLU A 160 7.41 -15.53 19.82
CA GLU A 160 6.83 -15.07 21.07
C GLU A 160 6.02 -13.77 20.94
N ARG A 161 6.22 -13.04 19.84
CA ARG A 161 5.52 -11.78 19.59
C ARG A 161 4.09 -12.03 19.13
N THR A 162 3.22 -11.06 19.33
CA THR A 162 1.91 -11.09 18.67
C THR A 162 2.08 -11.09 17.14
N MET A 163 1.52 -12.07 16.48
CA MET A 163 1.60 -12.23 15.02
C MET A 163 0.29 -11.78 14.36
N VAL A 164 0.40 -11.02 13.28
CA VAL A 164 -0.73 -10.62 12.45
C VAL A 164 -0.57 -11.21 11.06
N PHE A 165 -1.60 -11.91 10.59
CA PHE A 165 -1.64 -12.54 9.27
C PHE A 165 -2.74 -11.95 8.41
N PHE A 166 -2.52 -11.94 7.11
CA PHE A 166 -3.60 -11.81 6.15
C PHE A 166 -4.08 -13.20 5.72
N GLU A 167 -5.39 -13.38 5.67
CA GLU A 167 -5.99 -14.57 5.09
C GLU A 167 -7.28 -14.23 4.32
N SER A 168 -7.50 -14.96 3.25
CA SER A 168 -8.75 -14.88 2.51
C SER A 168 -9.91 -15.47 3.35
N PRO A 169 -11.10 -14.84 3.38
CA PRO A 169 -12.28 -15.38 4.07
C PRO A 169 -12.59 -16.83 3.67
N ASN A 170 -12.39 -17.18 2.39
CA ASN A 170 -12.65 -18.52 1.87
C ASN A 170 -11.65 -19.58 2.37
N ARG A 171 -10.52 -19.16 2.92
CA ARG A 171 -9.47 -20.07 3.41
C ARG A 171 -9.33 -20.05 4.93
N LEU A 172 -9.96 -19.10 5.60
CA LEU A 172 -9.78 -18.89 7.04
C LEU A 172 -10.01 -20.17 7.84
N ALA A 173 -11.11 -20.87 7.60
CA ALA A 173 -11.42 -22.12 8.30
C ALA A 173 -10.33 -23.18 8.14
N VAL A 174 -9.85 -23.37 6.90
CA VAL A 174 -8.79 -24.36 6.61
C VAL A 174 -7.43 -23.93 7.18
N THR A 175 -7.21 -22.63 7.32
CA THR A 175 -5.95 -22.12 7.87
C THR A 175 -5.89 -22.27 9.39
N LEU A 176 -7.04 -22.26 10.09
CA LEU A 176 -7.15 -22.40 11.53
C LEU A 176 -7.24 -23.86 12.02
N THR A 177 -7.40 -24.84 11.13
CA THR A 177 -7.38 -26.28 11.42
C THR A 177 -6.03 -26.91 11.14
#